data_6488d4437d3b1541573ef9c4e49e7148
#
_entry.id   6488d4437d3b1541573ef9c4e49e7148
#
_cell.length_a   1.000
_cell.length_b   1.000
_cell.length_c   1.000
_cell.angle_alpha   90.00
_cell.angle_beta   90.00
_cell.angle_gamma   90.00
#
_symmetry.space_group_name_H-M   'P 1'
#
loop_
_entity.id
_entity.type
_entity.pdbx_description
1 polymer ?
#
loop_
_entity_poly.entity_id
_entity_poly.type
_entity_poly.pdbx_seq_one_letter_code
_entity_poly.pdbx_strand_id
1 'polypeptide(L)'
;MDSIDKNKLNNLLDKKLSKNNIEELSIEIIKKVKDLKKREKNKKRKEQLDSLEKKYDLKILNKDQINKIPDWIKKNLNECKIVGKSKKVILTKDGKKFHLDNKLNDLPGNEWSYFLRSVINTRYSTSGEDGFAHHIRKIHPSPKPPQLMRDIIKFFTKDNEHILDYFMGVGGTLIGASLINRNALGIDLSSKFINAYKKATKELKLKEQTTIKGDCLEILKS
;
A
#
# COMPACT_ATOMS: atom_id res chain seq x y z
N MET A 1 22.78 -44.68 -0.04
CA MET A 1 22.34 -43.61 0.92
C MET A 1 22.84 -42.28 0.38
N ASP A 2 22.01 -41.62 -0.42
CA ASP A 2 22.46 -40.47 -1.21
C ASP A 2 22.67 -39.26 -0.30
N SER A 3 23.95 -38.85 -0.23
CA SER A 3 24.30 -37.53 0.30
C SER A 3 23.57 -36.50 -0.55
N ILE A 4 22.78 -35.67 0.08
CA ILE A 4 22.20 -34.51 -0.60
C ILE A 4 23.36 -33.69 -1.09
N ASP A 5 23.57 -33.72 -2.38
CA ASP A 5 24.65 -33.00 -3.04
C ASP A 5 24.37 -31.50 -2.89
N LYS A 6 25.05 -30.89 -1.90
CA LYS A 6 25.00 -29.43 -1.65
C LYS A 6 25.31 -28.65 -2.92
N ASN A 7 26.17 -29.18 -3.78
CA ASN A 7 26.54 -28.55 -5.04
C ASN A 7 25.39 -28.58 -6.04
N LYS A 8 24.56 -29.61 -6.03
CA LYS A 8 23.37 -29.69 -6.90
C LYS A 8 22.30 -28.73 -6.48
N LEU A 9 22.13 -28.51 -5.16
CA LEU A 9 21.18 -27.52 -4.63
C LEU A 9 21.67 -26.08 -4.89
N ASN A 10 22.95 -25.81 -4.71
CA ASN A 10 23.56 -24.52 -4.99
C ASN A 10 23.56 -24.20 -6.48
N ASN A 11 23.88 -25.16 -7.35
CA ASN A 11 23.83 -24.99 -8.82
C ASN A 11 22.40 -24.72 -9.34
N LEU A 12 21.36 -25.20 -8.65
CA LEU A 12 19.97 -24.85 -8.94
C LEU A 12 19.63 -23.43 -8.47
N LEU A 13 20.33 -22.94 -7.44
CA LEU A 13 20.14 -21.60 -6.88
C LEU A 13 20.90 -20.51 -7.66
N ASP A 14 22.05 -20.86 -8.25
CA ASP A 14 22.95 -19.92 -8.96
C ASP A 14 22.64 -19.77 -10.46
N LYS A 15 21.82 -20.63 -11.06
CA LYS A 15 21.33 -20.40 -12.41
C LYS A 15 20.57 -19.10 -12.47
N LYS A 16 21.07 -18.11 -13.21
CA LYS A 16 20.37 -16.88 -13.63
C LYS A 16 19.09 -17.28 -14.38
N LEU A 17 17.99 -17.35 -13.66
CA LEU A 17 16.68 -17.70 -14.20
C LEU A 17 15.93 -16.44 -14.56
N SER A 18 15.23 -16.45 -15.69
CA SER A 18 14.26 -15.42 -16.04
C SER A 18 13.18 -15.30 -14.96
N LYS A 19 12.62 -14.11 -14.77
CA LYS A 19 11.60 -13.83 -13.73
C LYS A 19 10.46 -14.85 -13.67
N ASN A 20 10.09 -15.46 -14.80
CA ASN A 20 8.97 -16.41 -14.88
C ASN A 20 9.31 -17.81 -14.32
N ASN A 21 10.59 -18.20 -14.28
CA ASN A 21 11.03 -19.51 -13.79
C ASN A 21 11.29 -19.52 -12.26
N ILE A 22 11.38 -18.35 -11.63
CA ILE A 22 11.69 -18.26 -10.18
C ILE A 22 10.54 -18.79 -9.33
N GLU A 23 9.28 -18.59 -9.75
CA GLU A 23 8.10 -19.06 -9.02
C GLU A 23 7.96 -20.58 -9.06
N GLU A 24 8.09 -21.19 -10.25
CA GLU A 24 8.02 -22.63 -10.42
C GLU A 24 9.14 -23.35 -9.67
N LEU A 25 10.35 -22.83 -9.75
CA LEU A 25 11.50 -23.40 -9.03
C LEU A 25 11.34 -23.29 -7.50
N SER A 26 10.76 -22.17 -7.03
CA SER A 26 10.50 -21.98 -5.60
C SER A 26 9.48 -22.96 -5.07
N ILE A 27 8.41 -23.21 -5.81
CA ILE A 27 7.39 -24.22 -5.47
C ILE A 27 8.00 -25.62 -5.44
N GLU A 28 8.84 -25.96 -6.40
CA GLU A 28 9.51 -27.26 -6.47
C GLU A 28 10.51 -27.46 -5.32
N ILE A 29 11.31 -26.44 -4.99
CA ILE A 29 12.24 -26.46 -3.85
C ILE A 29 11.48 -26.66 -2.54
N ILE A 30 10.39 -25.95 -2.33
CA ILE A 30 9.58 -26.07 -1.11
C ILE A 30 8.93 -27.44 -1.00
N LYS A 31 8.43 -27.99 -2.11
CA LYS A 31 7.88 -29.33 -2.14
C LYS A 31 8.93 -30.37 -1.77
N LYS A 32 10.14 -30.28 -2.33
CA LYS A 32 11.27 -31.14 -1.98
C LYS A 32 11.72 -30.96 -0.53
N VAL A 33 11.79 -29.73 -0.02
CA VAL A 33 12.15 -29.46 1.39
C VAL A 33 11.11 -30.05 2.35
N LYS A 34 9.82 -29.94 2.05
CA LYS A 34 8.74 -30.54 2.86
C LYS A 34 8.80 -32.06 2.87
N ASP A 35 9.09 -32.68 1.73
CA ASP A 35 9.22 -34.14 1.63
C ASP A 35 10.46 -34.64 2.37
N LEU A 36 11.59 -33.94 2.29
CA LEU A 36 12.79 -34.23 3.05
C LEU A 36 12.57 -34.10 4.56
N LYS A 37 11.83 -33.07 4.99
CA LYS A 37 11.45 -32.84 6.40
C LYS A 37 10.62 -33.98 7.00
N LYS A 38 9.69 -34.54 6.23
CA LYS A 38 8.87 -35.68 6.65
C LYS A 38 9.70 -36.96 6.85
N ARG A 39 10.80 -37.11 6.10
CA ARG A 39 11.67 -38.28 6.12
C ARG A 39 12.85 -38.15 7.09
N GLU A 40 13.16 -36.94 7.55
CA GLU A 40 14.37 -36.67 8.32
C GLU A 40 14.14 -36.88 9.82
N LYS A 41 14.93 -37.77 10.41
CA LYS A 41 14.92 -38.07 11.85
C LYS A 41 15.95 -37.26 12.66
N ASN A 42 16.91 -36.62 11.99
CA ASN A 42 17.99 -35.88 12.65
C ASN A 42 17.56 -34.44 12.94
N LYS A 43 17.62 -34.05 14.23
CA LYS A 43 17.18 -32.72 14.73
C LYS A 43 17.91 -31.55 14.04
N LYS A 44 19.23 -31.65 13.87
CA LYS A 44 20.06 -30.59 13.26
C LYS A 44 19.74 -30.37 11.77
N ARG A 45 19.44 -31.44 11.06
CA ARG A 45 19.01 -31.41 9.66
C ARG A 45 17.61 -30.86 9.49
N LYS A 46 16.73 -31.15 10.44
CA LYS A 46 15.38 -30.56 10.51
C LYS A 46 15.41 -29.04 10.68
N GLU A 47 16.28 -28.54 11.56
CA GLU A 47 16.48 -27.10 11.77
C GLU A 47 17.02 -26.39 10.52
N GLN A 48 17.92 -27.04 9.77
CA GLN A 48 18.41 -26.51 8.49
C GLN A 48 17.31 -26.46 7.43
N LEU A 49 16.46 -27.49 7.35
CA LEU A 49 15.32 -27.51 6.44
C LEU A 49 14.27 -26.47 6.83
N ASP A 50 14.06 -26.20 8.13
CA ASP A 50 13.19 -25.14 8.63
C ASP A 50 13.71 -23.75 8.23
N SER A 51 15.02 -23.55 8.28
CA SER A 51 15.63 -22.30 7.85
C SER A 51 15.49 -22.05 6.35
N LEU A 52 15.61 -23.12 5.53
CA LEU A 52 15.41 -23.06 4.10
C LEU A 52 13.94 -22.80 3.75
N GLU A 53 12.99 -23.47 4.41
CA GLU A 53 11.57 -23.24 4.22
C GLU A 53 11.22 -21.77 4.54
N LYS A 54 11.73 -21.21 5.64
CA LYS A 54 11.56 -19.80 6.01
C LYS A 54 12.14 -18.84 4.97
N LYS A 55 13.32 -19.16 4.40
CA LYS A 55 13.98 -18.32 3.39
C LYS A 55 13.18 -18.23 2.09
N TYR A 56 12.44 -19.29 1.74
CA TYR A 56 11.67 -19.37 0.49
C TYR A 56 10.16 -19.19 0.67
N ASP A 57 9.68 -18.98 1.90
CA ASP A 57 8.24 -18.89 2.21
C ASP A 57 7.53 -17.75 1.47
N LEU A 58 8.24 -16.65 1.16
CA LEU A 58 7.71 -15.52 0.37
C LEU A 58 7.65 -15.79 -1.14
N LYS A 59 8.43 -16.73 -1.64
CA LYS A 59 8.43 -17.09 -3.06
C LYS A 59 7.23 -17.98 -3.43
N ILE A 60 6.40 -18.36 -2.45
CA ILE A 60 5.16 -19.13 -2.64
C ILE A 60 3.97 -18.23 -3.00
N LEU A 61 4.11 -16.91 -2.93
CA LEU A 61 3.05 -16.01 -3.32
C LEU A 61 2.79 -16.13 -4.83
N ASN A 62 1.54 -16.38 -5.19
CA ASN A 62 1.14 -16.38 -6.60
C ASN A 62 1.10 -14.93 -7.14
N LYS A 63 1.01 -14.77 -8.47
CA LYS A 63 0.98 -13.46 -9.13
C LYS A 63 -0.13 -12.55 -8.59
N ASP A 64 -1.31 -13.11 -8.31
CA ASP A 64 -2.44 -12.35 -7.78
C ASP A 64 -2.19 -11.83 -6.37
N GLN A 65 -1.49 -12.61 -5.55
CA GLN A 65 -1.10 -12.19 -4.20
C GLN A 65 -0.01 -11.11 -4.25
N ILE A 66 0.97 -11.25 -5.15
CA ILE A 66 2.03 -10.24 -5.36
C ILE A 66 1.42 -8.91 -5.84
N ASN A 67 0.43 -8.96 -6.71
CA ASN A 67 -0.26 -7.76 -7.18
C ASN A 67 -1.03 -7.03 -6.08
N LYS A 68 -1.51 -7.76 -5.06
CA LYS A 68 -2.23 -7.20 -3.89
C LYS A 68 -1.31 -6.62 -2.82
N ILE A 69 -0.01 -6.85 -2.91
CA ILE A 69 0.96 -6.33 -1.94
C ILE A 69 1.19 -4.84 -2.21
N PRO A 70 1.09 -3.97 -1.20
CA PRO A 70 1.40 -2.55 -1.34
C PRO A 70 2.84 -2.29 -1.73
N ASP A 71 3.09 -1.17 -2.42
CA ASP A 71 4.42 -0.82 -2.92
C ASP A 71 5.46 -0.64 -1.81
N TRP A 72 5.04 -0.21 -0.61
CA TRP A 72 5.94 -0.10 0.54
C TRP A 72 6.47 -1.46 1.04
N ILE A 73 5.75 -2.56 0.78
CA ILE A 73 6.21 -3.94 1.04
C ILE A 73 7.04 -4.44 -0.14
N LYS A 74 6.58 -4.19 -1.40
CA LYS A 74 7.28 -4.67 -2.61
C LYS A 74 8.73 -4.22 -2.67
N LYS A 75 9.01 -2.99 -2.22
CA LYS A 75 10.37 -2.41 -2.18
C LYS A 75 11.36 -3.25 -1.38
N ASN A 76 10.91 -3.94 -0.33
CA ASN A 76 11.75 -4.71 0.59
C ASN A 76 11.21 -6.13 0.78
N LEU A 77 10.59 -6.71 -0.25
CA LEU A 77 9.92 -8.01 -0.17
C LEU A 77 10.88 -9.14 0.28
N ASN A 78 12.14 -9.06 -0.11
CA ASN A 78 13.17 -10.04 0.25
C ASN A 78 13.49 -10.10 1.77
N GLU A 79 13.18 -9.03 2.50
CA GLU A 79 13.40 -8.92 3.95
C GLU A 79 12.15 -9.25 4.77
N CYS A 80 11.02 -9.49 4.10
CA CYS A 80 9.75 -9.80 4.74
C CYS A 80 9.62 -11.30 5.04
N LYS A 81 8.69 -11.68 5.91
CA LYS A 81 8.34 -13.07 6.25
C LYS A 81 6.84 -13.25 6.22
N ILE A 82 6.38 -14.41 5.74
CA ILE A 82 4.98 -14.79 5.90
C ILE A 82 4.82 -15.44 7.27
N VAL A 83 3.85 -14.95 8.05
CA VAL A 83 3.60 -15.42 9.41
C VAL A 83 2.14 -15.82 9.61
N GLY A 84 1.89 -16.55 10.71
CA GLY A 84 0.56 -17.01 11.08
C GLY A 84 0.18 -18.35 10.45
N LYS A 85 -0.79 -19.05 11.07
CA LYS A 85 -1.25 -20.37 10.62
C LYS A 85 -1.86 -20.34 9.21
N SER A 86 -2.54 -19.26 8.87
CA SER A 86 -3.18 -19.05 7.55
C SER A 86 -2.20 -18.67 6.45
N LYS A 87 -0.94 -18.33 6.78
CA LYS A 87 0.08 -17.82 5.84
C LYS A 87 -0.38 -16.60 5.03
N LYS A 88 -1.24 -15.76 5.61
CA LYS A 88 -1.82 -14.58 4.96
C LYS A 88 -1.29 -13.25 5.50
N VAL A 89 -0.37 -13.28 6.45
CA VAL A 89 0.19 -12.07 7.07
C VAL A 89 1.66 -11.93 6.67
N ILE A 90 2.00 -10.81 6.07
CA ILE A 90 3.38 -10.41 5.79
C ILE A 90 3.89 -9.62 7.01
N LEU A 91 5.04 -10.04 7.54
CA LEU A 91 5.78 -9.34 8.58
C LEU A 91 7.03 -8.75 7.94
N THR A 92 7.18 -7.44 8.00
CA THR A 92 8.37 -6.72 7.52
C THR A 92 9.49 -6.74 8.57
N LYS A 93 10.70 -6.37 8.16
CA LYS A 93 11.87 -6.30 9.04
C LYS A 93 11.69 -5.33 10.20
N ASP A 94 11.01 -4.22 9.96
CA ASP A 94 10.66 -3.19 10.95
C ASP A 94 9.44 -3.54 11.81
N GLY A 95 8.96 -4.79 11.73
CA GLY A 95 7.88 -5.31 12.58
C GLY A 95 6.45 -4.96 12.15
N LYS A 96 6.28 -4.29 11.02
CA LYS A 96 4.95 -4.01 10.47
C LYS A 96 4.30 -5.27 9.95
N LYS A 97 2.98 -5.39 10.14
CA LYS A 97 2.18 -6.52 9.67
C LYS A 97 1.16 -6.06 8.64
N PHE A 98 1.06 -6.78 7.54
CA PHE A 98 0.06 -6.55 6.50
C PHE A 98 -0.67 -7.85 6.20
N HIS A 99 -2.00 -7.80 6.11
CA HIS A 99 -2.83 -8.97 5.80
C HIS A 99 -3.15 -9.00 4.31
N LEU A 100 -2.81 -10.09 3.61
CA LEU A 100 -3.02 -10.25 2.16
C LEU A 100 -4.48 -10.12 1.72
N ASP A 101 -5.44 -10.43 2.59
CA ASP A 101 -6.86 -10.28 2.32
C ASP A 101 -7.38 -8.88 2.70
N ASN A 102 -6.52 -7.90 3.01
CA ASN A 102 -6.96 -6.53 3.21
C ASN A 102 -7.46 -5.94 1.88
N LYS A 103 -8.77 -5.77 1.78
CA LYS A 103 -9.43 -5.24 0.58
C LYS A 103 -9.66 -3.72 0.66
N LEU A 104 -9.57 -3.15 1.86
CA LEU A 104 -9.96 -1.76 2.09
C LEU A 104 -8.83 -0.77 1.78
N ASN A 105 -7.62 -1.05 2.24
CA ASN A 105 -6.51 -0.13 2.13
C ASN A 105 -5.15 -0.85 2.14
N ASP A 106 -4.08 -0.07 2.08
CA ASP A 106 -2.70 -0.56 2.09
C ASP A 106 -1.99 -0.31 3.42
N LEU A 107 -2.74 -0.09 4.50
CA LEU A 107 -2.18 0.23 5.80
C LEU A 107 -1.65 -1.00 6.54
N PRO A 108 -0.52 -0.89 7.23
CA PRO A 108 -0.10 -1.89 8.20
C PRO A 108 -1.00 -1.89 9.44
N GLY A 109 -1.04 -3.01 10.16
CA GLY A 109 -1.96 -3.23 11.27
C GLY A 109 -1.89 -2.20 12.40
N ASN A 110 -0.71 -1.61 12.67
CA ASN A 110 -0.55 -0.56 13.67
C ASN A 110 -1.22 0.76 13.23
N GLU A 111 -1.17 1.13 11.96
CA GLU A 111 -1.87 2.30 11.42
C GLU A 111 -3.39 2.06 11.39
N TRP A 112 -3.83 0.84 11.11
CA TRP A 112 -5.23 0.43 11.23
C TRP A 112 -5.79 0.74 12.63
N SER A 113 -5.04 0.38 13.68
CA SER A 113 -5.45 0.59 15.07
C SER A 113 -5.66 2.07 15.40
N TYR A 114 -4.94 2.98 14.74
CA TYR A 114 -5.14 4.41 14.91
C TYR A 114 -6.54 4.85 14.48
N PHE A 115 -7.04 4.34 13.36
CA PHE A 115 -8.35 4.71 12.82
C PHE A 115 -9.54 4.04 13.53
N LEU A 116 -9.28 3.01 14.36
CA LEU A 116 -10.33 2.34 15.15
C LEU A 116 -10.62 3.03 16.50
N ARG A 117 -10.00 4.15 16.78
CA ARG A 117 -10.23 4.92 18.00
C ARG A 117 -11.58 5.63 17.95
N SER A 118 -12.28 5.68 19.09
CA SER A 118 -13.55 6.38 19.22
C SER A 118 -13.40 7.90 19.11
N VAL A 119 -12.21 8.45 19.39
CA VAL A 119 -11.90 9.88 19.32
C VAL A 119 -10.63 10.07 18.51
N ILE A 120 -10.72 10.89 17.47
CA ILE A 120 -9.59 11.31 16.63
C ILE A 120 -9.40 12.81 16.83
N ASN A 121 -8.16 13.22 17.15
CA ASN A 121 -7.83 14.63 17.23
C ASN A 121 -7.71 15.21 15.81
N THR A 122 -8.56 16.21 15.50
CA THR A 122 -8.62 16.86 14.17
C THR A 122 -8.10 18.30 14.20
N ARG A 123 -7.23 18.64 15.14
CA ARG A 123 -6.59 19.96 15.16
C ARG A 123 -5.46 19.98 14.13
N TYR A 124 -5.64 20.81 13.10
CA TYR A 124 -4.66 20.98 12.03
C TYR A 124 -4.22 22.44 11.97
N SER A 125 -2.93 22.66 11.66
CA SER A 125 -2.39 24.00 11.47
C SER A 125 -3.05 24.69 10.27
N THR A 126 -3.23 25.99 10.37
CA THR A 126 -3.69 26.86 9.27
C THR A 126 -2.60 27.80 8.78
N SER A 127 -1.38 27.68 9.31
CA SER A 127 -0.22 28.51 8.98
C SER A 127 1.00 27.66 8.68
N GLY A 128 1.98 28.26 8.03
CA GLY A 128 3.22 27.59 7.63
C GLY A 128 2.96 26.50 6.57
N GLU A 129 3.93 25.62 6.42
CA GLU A 129 3.87 24.49 5.46
C GLU A 129 2.72 23.55 5.78
N ASP A 130 2.47 23.28 7.07
CA ASP A 130 1.37 22.45 7.55
C ASP A 130 -0.02 23.06 7.34
N GLY A 131 -0.09 24.34 6.94
CA GLY A 131 -1.36 24.99 6.57
C GLY A 131 -1.84 24.64 5.17
N PHE A 132 -1.00 24.00 4.35
CA PHE A 132 -1.34 23.59 2.97
C PHE A 132 -2.05 24.70 2.18
N ALA A 133 -1.38 25.84 2.05
CA ALA A 133 -1.88 27.05 1.38
C ALA A 133 -3.28 27.50 1.90
N HIS A 134 -3.49 27.42 3.21
CA HIS A 134 -4.74 27.85 3.84
C HIS A 134 -5.07 29.32 3.52
N HIS A 135 -4.07 30.21 3.45
CA HIS A 135 -4.25 31.62 3.13
C HIS A 135 -4.89 31.86 1.75
N ILE A 136 -4.72 30.97 0.78
CA ILE A 136 -5.44 30.98 -0.51
C ILE A 136 -6.82 30.38 -0.36
N ARG A 137 -6.93 29.27 0.38
CA ARG A 137 -8.18 28.49 0.51
C ARG A 137 -9.20 29.09 1.47
N LYS A 138 -8.81 30.02 2.34
CA LYS A 138 -9.69 30.72 3.32
C LYS A 138 -10.80 31.56 2.71
N ILE A 139 -10.82 31.72 1.38
CA ILE A 139 -11.98 32.35 0.68
C ILE A 139 -13.25 31.51 0.78
N HIS A 140 -13.14 30.22 1.07
CA HIS A 140 -14.25 29.35 1.42
C HIS A 140 -14.53 29.49 2.92
N PRO A 141 -15.79 29.59 3.34
CA PRO A 141 -16.14 29.83 4.76
C PRO A 141 -15.70 28.67 5.67
N SER A 142 -15.60 27.47 5.17
CA SER A 142 -15.18 26.28 5.94
C SER A 142 -14.29 25.38 5.09
N PRO A 143 -13.03 25.76 4.84
CA PRO A 143 -12.12 24.95 4.02
C PRO A 143 -11.69 23.69 4.78
N LYS A 144 -11.94 22.51 4.22
CA LYS A 144 -11.51 21.24 4.83
C LYS A 144 -9.99 21.15 4.89
N PRO A 145 -9.40 20.74 6.02
CA PRO A 145 -7.96 20.50 6.13
C PRO A 145 -7.51 19.35 5.21
N PRO A 146 -6.52 19.54 4.34
CA PRO A 146 -6.02 18.48 3.47
C PRO A 146 -5.46 17.27 4.22
N GLN A 147 -4.88 17.49 5.41
CA GLN A 147 -4.38 16.42 6.26
C GLN A 147 -5.50 15.47 6.70
N LEU A 148 -6.65 16.01 7.13
CA LEU A 148 -7.83 15.21 7.47
C LEU A 148 -8.29 14.39 6.28
N MET A 149 -8.40 15.03 5.11
CA MET A 149 -8.83 14.35 3.89
C MET A 149 -7.85 13.29 3.46
N ARG A 150 -6.53 13.57 3.52
CA ARG A 150 -5.46 12.57 3.28
C ARG A 150 -5.65 11.34 4.16
N ASP A 151 -5.86 11.53 5.46
CA ASP A 151 -5.94 10.43 6.41
C ASP A 151 -7.21 9.58 6.16
N ILE A 152 -8.34 10.22 5.88
CA ILE A 152 -9.58 9.54 5.50
C ILE A 152 -9.38 8.74 4.19
N ILE A 153 -8.84 9.37 3.16
CA ILE A 153 -8.60 8.72 1.87
C ILE A 153 -7.66 7.53 2.05
N LYS A 154 -6.56 7.71 2.79
CA LYS A 154 -5.59 6.65 3.07
C LYS A 154 -6.23 5.43 3.76
N PHE A 155 -7.22 5.66 4.63
CA PHE A 155 -7.91 4.58 5.33
C PHE A 155 -8.92 3.84 4.44
N PHE A 156 -9.59 4.53 3.53
CA PHE A 156 -10.67 3.96 2.71
C PHE A 156 -10.26 3.58 1.30
N THR A 157 -9.00 3.77 0.90
CA THR A 157 -8.55 3.49 -0.46
C THR A 157 -7.21 2.77 -0.50
N LYS A 158 -6.99 2.04 -1.60
CA LYS A 158 -5.71 1.47 -2.02
C LYS A 158 -4.96 2.39 -2.96
N ASP A 159 -3.68 2.09 -3.21
CA ASP A 159 -2.87 2.77 -4.21
C ASP A 159 -3.55 2.73 -5.59
N ASN A 160 -3.51 3.87 -6.29
CA ASN A 160 -4.10 4.07 -7.62
C ASN A 160 -5.63 4.06 -7.69
N GLU A 161 -6.37 3.97 -6.59
CA GLU A 161 -7.81 4.15 -6.60
C GLU A 161 -8.19 5.61 -6.84
N HIS A 162 -9.44 5.83 -7.28
CA HIS A 162 -9.97 7.13 -7.67
C HIS A 162 -10.91 7.66 -6.60
N ILE A 163 -10.79 8.95 -6.34
CA ILE A 163 -11.63 9.69 -5.39
C ILE A 163 -12.52 10.65 -6.17
N LEU A 164 -13.79 10.72 -5.80
CA LEU A 164 -14.73 11.66 -6.35
C LEU A 164 -15.26 12.58 -5.24
N ASP A 165 -15.16 13.89 -5.44
CA ASP A 165 -15.70 14.91 -4.55
C ASP A 165 -16.68 15.77 -5.31
N TYR A 166 -17.97 15.59 -5.05
CA TYR A 166 -19.07 16.28 -5.73
C TYR A 166 -19.18 17.76 -5.37
N PHE A 167 -18.59 18.18 -4.26
CA PHE A 167 -18.63 19.54 -3.72
C PHE A 167 -17.24 19.94 -3.25
N MET A 168 -16.30 19.93 -4.18
CA MET A 168 -14.87 20.04 -3.85
C MET A 168 -14.48 21.35 -3.15
N GLY A 169 -15.27 22.41 -3.29
CA GLY A 169 -14.95 23.72 -2.77
C GLY A 169 -13.56 24.17 -3.19
N VAL A 170 -12.73 24.51 -2.22
CA VAL A 170 -11.33 24.90 -2.43
C VAL A 170 -10.35 23.70 -2.40
N GLY A 171 -10.85 22.50 -2.69
CA GLY A 171 -10.05 21.30 -3.01
C GLY A 171 -9.31 20.65 -1.84
N GLY A 172 -9.84 20.71 -0.63
CA GLY A 172 -9.23 20.00 0.50
C GLY A 172 -9.04 18.51 0.26
N THR A 173 -10.06 17.84 -0.30
CA THR A 173 -10.02 16.42 -0.71
C THR A 173 -8.99 16.15 -1.81
N LEU A 174 -8.97 17.00 -2.84
CA LEU A 174 -8.06 16.84 -3.97
C LEU A 174 -6.60 17.03 -3.57
N ILE A 175 -6.31 18.01 -2.71
CA ILE A 175 -4.97 18.20 -2.14
C ILE A 175 -4.61 16.98 -1.29
N GLY A 176 -5.52 16.52 -0.42
CA GLY A 176 -5.32 15.31 0.39
C GLY A 176 -4.99 14.07 -0.44
N ALA A 177 -5.68 13.88 -1.57
CA ALA A 177 -5.41 12.81 -2.52
C ALA A 177 -4.01 12.95 -3.16
N SER A 178 -3.61 14.16 -3.57
CA SER A 178 -2.30 14.43 -4.16
C SER A 178 -1.16 14.15 -3.18
N LEU A 179 -1.34 14.41 -1.88
CA LEU A 179 -0.34 14.14 -0.84
C LEU A 179 0.03 12.65 -0.71
N ILE A 180 -0.83 11.76 -1.18
CA ILE A 180 -0.64 10.30 -1.09
C ILE A 180 -0.71 9.60 -2.45
N ASN A 181 -0.50 10.36 -3.53
CA ASN A 181 -0.48 9.85 -4.90
C ASN A 181 -1.75 9.09 -5.31
N ARG A 182 -2.92 9.57 -4.85
CA ARG A 182 -4.21 9.09 -5.36
C ARG A 182 -4.68 9.99 -6.51
N ASN A 183 -5.54 9.46 -7.36
CA ASN A 183 -6.22 10.24 -8.40
C ASN A 183 -7.55 10.75 -7.85
N ALA A 184 -7.89 12.00 -8.16
CA ALA A 184 -9.14 12.58 -7.72
C ALA A 184 -9.81 13.39 -8.83
N LEU A 185 -11.16 13.40 -8.78
CA LEU A 185 -12.00 14.25 -9.59
C LEU A 185 -12.85 15.10 -8.64
N GLY A 186 -12.81 16.43 -8.80
CA GLY A 186 -13.62 17.35 -8.03
C GLY A 186 -14.63 18.10 -8.92
N ILE A 187 -15.83 18.27 -8.42
CA ILE A 187 -16.89 19.05 -9.09
C ILE A 187 -17.27 20.21 -8.15
N ASP A 188 -17.44 21.41 -8.71
CA ASP A 188 -17.97 22.57 -7.98
C ASP A 188 -18.66 23.55 -8.93
N LEU A 189 -19.70 24.23 -8.45
CA LEU A 189 -20.40 25.29 -9.18
C LEU A 189 -19.54 26.56 -9.29
N SER A 190 -18.69 26.83 -8.31
CA SER A 190 -17.95 28.06 -8.16
C SER A 190 -16.60 28.03 -8.85
N SER A 191 -16.47 28.75 -9.96
CA SER A 191 -15.16 28.99 -10.60
C SER A 191 -14.16 29.63 -9.63
N LYS A 192 -14.63 30.45 -8.68
CA LYS A 192 -13.78 31.10 -7.67
C LYS A 192 -13.09 30.08 -6.79
N PHE A 193 -13.80 29.04 -6.35
CA PHE A 193 -13.25 27.97 -5.51
C PHE A 193 -12.30 27.06 -6.28
N ILE A 194 -12.67 26.67 -7.50
CA ILE A 194 -11.81 25.88 -8.40
C ILE A 194 -10.50 26.63 -8.67
N ASN A 195 -10.56 27.92 -8.96
CA ASN A 195 -9.36 28.74 -9.20
C ASN A 195 -8.47 28.85 -7.95
N ALA A 196 -9.07 28.95 -6.76
CA ALA A 196 -8.33 28.95 -5.51
C ALA A 196 -7.59 27.62 -5.27
N TYR A 197 -8.27 26.49 -5.54
CA TYR A 197 -7.66 25.18 -5.51
C TYR A 197 -6.44 25.10 -6.44
N LYS A 198 -6.59 25.51 -7.72
CA LYS A 198 -5.49 25.49 -8.70
C LYS A 198 -4.30 26.35 -8.25
N LYS A 199 -4.56 27.53 -7.70
CA LYS A 199 -3.50 28.40 -7.14
C LYS A 199 -2.80 27.73 -5.94
N ALA A 200 -3.57 27.14 -5.02
CA ALA A 200 -3.02 26.45 -3.86
C ALA A 200 -2.15 25.25 -4.28
N THR A 201 -2.62 24.44 -5.21
CA THR A 201 -1.89 23.28 -5.71
C THR A 201 -0.58 23.66 -6.38
N LYS A 202 -0.58 24.74 -7.16
CA LYS A 202 0.63 25.29 -7.79
C LYS A 202 1.65 25.77 -6.75
N GLU A 203 1.20 26.50 -5.72
CA GLU A 203 2.06 26.94 -4.63
C GLU A 203 2.69 25.77 -3.87
N LEU A 204 1.89 24.74 -3.60
CA LEU A 204 2.32 23.52 -2.92
C LEU A 204 3.19 22.61 -3.79
N LYS A 205 3.36 22.90 -5.08
CA LYS A 205 4.06 22.05 -6.06
C LYS A 205 3.53 20.61 -6.09
N LEU A 206 2.24 20.43 -5.90
CA LEU A 206 1.58 19.15 -5.96
C LEU A 206 1.00 18.88 -7.35
N LYS A 207 0.74 17.60 -7.65
CA LYS A 207 -0.01 17.22 -8.85
C LYS A 207 -1.41 17.83 -8.80
N GLU A 208 -1.77 18.62 -9.81
CA GLU A 208 -3.13 19.11 -9.97
C GLU A 208 -4.04 17.94 -10.36
N GLN A 209 -5.15 17.79 -9.65
CA GLN A 209 -6.19 16.79 -9.91
C GLN A 209 -7.23 17.35 -10.89
N THR A 210 -8.01 16.46 -11.48
CA THR A 210 -9.06 16.85 -12.45
C THR A 210 -10.18 17.61 -11.74
N THR A 211 -10.62 18.73 -12.36
CA THR A 211 -11.75 19.54 -11.83
C THR A 211 -12.75 19.85 -12.93
N ILE A 212 -14.02 19.76 -12.60
CA ILE A 212 -15.14 20.10 -13.49
C ILE A 212 -15.98 21.19 -12.85
N LYS A 213 -16.24 22.26 -13.59
CA LYS A 213 -17.21 23.29 -13.17
C LYS A 213 -18.60 22.90 -13.62
N GLY A 214 -19.54 22.82 -12.71
CA GLY A 214 -20.95 22.57 -13.05
C GLY A 214 -21.73 21.97 -11.89
N ASP A 215 -23.00 21.74 -12.15
CA ASP A 215 -23.89 21.03 -11.23
C ASP A 215 -23.53 19.54 -11.27
N CYS A 216 -23.21 18.99 -10.09
CA CYS A 216 -22.82 17.58 -9.96
C CYS A 216 -23.96 16.64 -10.38
N LEU A 217 -25.22 17.00 -10.20
CA LEU A 217 -26.36 16.18 -10.59
C LEU A 217 -26.49 16.06 -12.11
N GLU A 218 -26.17 17.13 -12.84
CA GLU A 218 -26.20 17.11 -14.30
C GLU A 218 -24.96 16.38 -14.88
N ILE A 219 -23.79 16.64 -14.29
CA ILE A 219 -22.53 16.00 -14.75
C ILE A 219 -22.56 14.49 -14.56
N LEU A 220 -23.18 13.99 -13.49
CA LEU A 220 -23.24 12.55 -13.20
C LEU A 220 -24.30 11.80 -13.99
N LYS A 221 -25.20 12.50 -14.69
CA LYS A 221 -26.18 11.88 -15.61
C LYS A 221 -25.64 11.72 -17.04
N SER A 222 -24.57 12.44 -17.36
CA SER A 222 -23.91 12.40 -18.68
C SER A 222 -22.84 11.33 -18.77
#